data_6481c999c73843afb1606692d37ec899
#
_entry.id   6481c999c73843afb1606692d37ec899
#
_cell.length_a   1.000
_cell.length_b   1.000
_cell.length_c   1.000
_cell.angle_alpha   90.00
_cell.angle_beta   90.00
_cell.angle_gamma   90.00
#
_symmetry.space_group_name_H-M   'P 1'
#
loop_
_entity.id
_entity.type
_entity.pdbx_description
1 polymer ?
#
loop_
_entity_poly.entity_id
_entity_poly.type
_entity_poly.pdbx_seq_one_letter_code
_entity_poly.pdbx_strand_id
1 'polypeptide(L)'
;MKKYLESTKYINWKNSEILAQAKRLAGGAADSEKIIRRTFEFVRDEIKHSWDYKLNPVTCKASDVLQHRTGYCYAKSHLLAALLRANKIPAGLCYQRLTITDAPPFCLHGLNAVYIDELGWFRIDARGNKEGVTAEFRPPIEKLPFAAALEGEADLPEIWAEPLPDVVKVLTRSQSYQEVADNLPDVELVMVNGSTRDSTTLPAKPQPAAESA
;
A
#
# COMPACT_ATOMS: atom_id res chain seq x y z
N MET A 1 8.23 6.77 14.57
CA MET A 1 7.29 5.64 14.79
C MET A 1 5.87 6.09 15.15
N LYS A 2 5.66 7.03 16.10
CA LYS A 2 4.31 7.41 16.59
C LYS A 2 3.32 7.78 15.49
N LYS A 3 3.72 8.59 14.50
CA LYS A 3 2.85 8.99 13.37
C LYS A 3 2.28 7.81 12.57
N TYR A 4 2.98 6.67 12.54
CA TYR A 4 2.56 5.45 11.84
C TYR A 4 1.64 4.53 12.66
N LEU A 5 1.20 5.00 13.83
CA LEU A 5 0.21 4.35 14.70
C LEU A 5 -1.05 5.20 14.86
N GLU A 6 -1.06 6.43 14.34
CA GLU A 6 -2.16 7.37 14.53
C GLU A 6 -3.38 6.99 13.68
N SER A 7 -4.56 7.25 14.26
CA SER A 7 -5.82 7.21 13.52
C SER A 7 -6.07 8.59 12.93
N THR A 8 -6.36 8.64 11.65
CA THR A 8 -6.50 9.87 10.89
C THR A 8 -7.82 9.92 10.13
N LYS A 9 -8.03 10.94 9.31
CA LYS A 9 -9.27 11.06 8.53
C LYS A 9 -9.49 9.88 7.57
N TYR A 10 -8.43 9.39 6.94
CA TYR A 10 -8.51 8.35 5.92
C TYR A 10 -8.09 6.96 6.44
N ILE A 11 -7.14 6.93 7.38
CA ILE A 11 -6.71 5.72 8.06
C ILE A 11 -7.42 5.68 9.43
N ASN A 12 -8.75 5.66 9.40
CA ASN A 12 -9.62 5.86 10.54
C ASN A 12 -9.85 4.59 11.37
N TRP A 13 -8.74 4.01 11.86
CA TRP A 13 -8.76 2.72 12.56
C TRP A 13 -9.56 2.71 13.88
N LYS A 14 -9.89 3.88 14.45
CA LYS A 14 -10.77 3.98 15.63
C LYS A 14 -12.25 3.69 15.30
N ASN A 15 -12.60 3.54 14.02
CA ASN A 15 -13.92 3.08 13.61
C ASN A 15 -14.19 1.67 14.19
N SER A 16 -15.41 1.44 14.68
CA SER A 16 -15.80 0.20 15.38
C SER A 16 -15.63 -1.05 14.51
N GLU A 17 -15.99 -0.97 13.23
CA GLU A 17 -15.89 -2.09 12.29
C GLU A 17 -14.42 -2.43 11.98
N ILE A 18 -13.57 -1.39 11.84
CA ILE A 18 -12.12 -1.59 11.67
C ILE A 18 -11.54 -2.27 12.91
N LEU A 19 -11.88 -1.81 14.12
CA LEU A 19 -11.42 -2.41 15.38
C LEU A 19 -11.87 -3.87 15.51
N ALA A 20 -13.14 -4.15 15.20
CA ALA A 20 -13.68 -5.50 15.23
C ALA A 20 -12.97 -6.43 14.24
N GLN A 21 -12.74 -5.96 13.00
CA GLN A 21 -12.02 -6.72 11.98
C GLN A 21 -10.56 -6.94 12.37
N ALA A 22 -9.86 -5.91 12.85
CA ALA A 22 -8.48 -6.00 13.29
C ALA A 22 -8.31 -7.04 14.42
N LYS A 23 -9.20 -7.01 15.43
CA LYS A 23 -9.23 -7.99 16.52
C LYS A 23 -9.46 -9.42 16.00
N ARG A 24 -10.36 -9.60 15.04
CA ARG A 24 -10.65 -10.89 14.41
C ARG A 24 -9.42 -11.44 13.68
N LEU A 25 -8.71 -10.59 12.92
CA LEU A 25 -7.50 -10.98 12.20
C LEU A 25 -6.34 -11.31 13.14
N ALA A 26 -6.21 -10.59 14.26
CA ALA A 26 -5.23 -10.92 15.30
C ALA A 26 -5.48 -12.32 15.88
N GLY A 27 -6.76 -12.69 16.11
CA GLY A 27 -7.13 -14.03 16.52
C GLY A 27 -6.44 -14.51 17.81
N GLY A 28 -6.06 -13.55 18.70
CA GLY A 28 -5.32 -13.84 19.93
C GLY A 28 -3.83 -14.15 19.72
N ALA A 29 -3.28 -13.97 18.52
CA ALA A 29 -1.85 -14.13 18.27
C ALA A 29 -1.04 -13.02 18.98
N ALA A 30 0.04 -13.44 19.68
CA ALA A 30 1.02 -12.49 20.24
C ALA A 30 2.10 -12.12 19.20
N ASP A 31 2.26 -12.93 18.16
CA ASP A 31 3.23 -12.79 17.10
C ASP A 31 2.75 -11.75 16.07
N SER A 32 3.48 -10.64 15.98
CA SER A 32 3.17 -9.53 15.06
C SER A 32 3.24 -9.97 13.59
N GLU A 33 4.18 -10.84 13.21
CA GLU A 33 4.31 -11.31 11.83
C GLU A 33 3.09 -12.12 11.38
N LYS A 34 2.52 -12.95 12.26
CA LYS A 34 1.26 -13.66 11.99
C LYS A 34 0.09 -12.70 11.79
N ILE A 35 0.02 -11.63 12.60
CA ILE A 35 -1.02 -10.61 12.46
C ILE A 35 -0.86 -9.87 11.14
N ILE A 36 0.36 -9.47 10.78
CA ILE A 36 0.67 -8.81 9.50
C ILE A 36 0.23 -9.71 8.34
N ARG A 37 0.66 -10.98 8.34
CA ARG A 37 0.33 -11.97 7.29
C ARG A 37 -1.18 -12.10 7.08
N ARG A 38 -1.93 -12.37 8.14
CA ARG A 38 -3.40 -12.50 8.07
C ARG A 38 -4.08 -11.23 7.60
N THR A 39 -3.58 -10.07 8.04
CA THR A 39 -4.13 -8.77 7.65
C THR A 39 -3.84 -8.48 6.18
N PHE A 40 -2.62 -8.75 5.73
CA PHE A 40 -2.21 -8.62 4.34
C PHE A 40 -3.06 -9.53 3.43
N GLU A 41 -3.15 -10.82 3.74
CA GLU A 41 -3.92 -11.81 2.98
C GLU A 41 -5.40 -11.43 2.93
N PHE A 42 -5.98 -11.00 4.04
CA PHE A 42 -7.36 -10.52 4.07
C PHE A 42 -7.59 -9.34 3.11
N VAL A 43 -6.72 -8.31 3.14
CA VAL A 43 -6.90 -7.14 2.26
C VAL A 43 -6.59 -7.51 0.81
N ARG A 44 -5.59 -8.36 0.56
CA ARG A 44 -5.23 -8.82 -0.77
C ARG A 44 -6.37 -9.59 -1.42
N ASP A 45 -6.96 -10.55 -0.72
CA ASP A 45 -7.84 -11.57 -1.28
C ASP A 45 -9.34 -11.23 -1.14
N GLU A 46 -9.74 -10.66 0.01
CA GLU A 46 -11.14 -10.39 0.35
C GLU A 46 -11.64 -9.00 -0.08
N ILE A 47 -10.73 -8.06 -0.32
CA ILE A 47 -11.07 -6.72 -0.81
C ILE A 47 -10.79 -6.66 -2.30
N LYS A 48 -11.83 -6.55 -3.11
CA LYS A 48 -11.70 -6.56 -4.57
C LYS A 48 -11.10 -5.25 -5.08
N HIS A 49 -10.18 -5.34 -6.05
CA HIS A 49 -9.63 -4.13 -6.68
C HIS A 49 -10.66 -3.51 -7.61
N SER A 50 -11.04 -2.24 -7.39
CA SER A 50 -12.17 -1.60 -8.08
C SER A 50 -12.05 -1.65 -9.60
N TRP A 51 -10.86 -1.41 -10.16
CA TRP A 51 -10.63 -1.49 -11.61
C TRP A 51 -10.78 -2.91 -12.15
N ASP A 52 -10.17 -3.90 -11.50
CA ASP A 52 -10.16 -5.27 -12.02
C ASP A 52 -11.56 -5.90 -12.03
N TYR A 53 -12.37 -5.54 -11.03
CA TYR A 53 -13.74 -6.08 -10.87
C TYR A 53 -14.84 -5.09 -11.31
N LYS A 54 -14.47 -3.90 -11.82
CA LYS A 54 -15.40 -2.84 -12.28
C LYS A 54 -16.44 -2.45 -11.21
N LEU A 55 -15.97 -2.23 -9.98
CA LEU A 55 -16.82 -2.04 -8.80
C LEU A 55 -16.86 -0.58 -8.34
N ASN A 56 -18.06 -0.17 -7.95
CA ASN A 56 -18.38 1.05 -7.23
C ASN A 56 -18.93 0.71 -5.82
N PRO A 57 -19.00 1.66 -4.90
CA PRO A 57 -18.57 3.06 -5.03
C PRO A 57 -17.05 3.22 -5.00
N VAL A 58 -16.57 4.41 -5.40
CA VAL A 58 -15.18 4.81 -5.15
C VAL A 58 -15.01 5.01 -3.65
N THR A 59 -14.01 4.35 -3.07
CA THR A 59 -13.72 4.39 -1.65
C THR A 59 -12.41 5.13 -1.37
N CYS A 60 -12.32 5.81 -0.23
CA CYS A 60 -11.10 6.51 0.19
C CYS A 60 -10.75 6.21 1.65
N LYS A 61 -11.71 6.30 2.58
CA LYS A 61 -11.45 5.97 3.99
C LYS A 61 -11.36 4.46 4.19
N ALA A 62 -10.52 4.04 5.12
CA ALA A 62 -10.37 2.62 5.46
C ALA A 62 -11.72 1.96 5.85
N SER A 63 -12.57 2.67 6.60
CA SER A 63 -13.90 2.17 6.96
C SER A 63 -14.79 1.90 5.75
N ASP A 64 -14.75 2.79 4.74
CA ASP A 64 -15.57 2.67 3.54
C ASP A 64 -15.10 1.48 2.69
N VAL A 65 -13.76 1.29 2.59
CA VAL A 65 -13.17 0.12 1.91
C VAL A 65 -13.62 -1.18 2.56
N LEU A 66 -13.58 -1.25 3.90
CA LEU A 66 -14.03 -2.43 4.63
C LEU A 66 -15.52 -2.70 4.43
N GLN A 67 -16.35 -1.66 4.47
CA GLN A 67 -17.79 -1.73 4.30
C GLN A 67 -18.17 -2.22 2.89
N HIS A 68 -17.59 -1.62 1.86
CA HIS A 68 -17.94 -1.91 0.46
C HIS A 68 -17.14 -3.05 -0.17
N ARG A 69 -16.12 -3.57 0.54
CA ARG A 69 -15.26 -4.68 0.08
C ARG A 69 -14.58 -4.41 -1.26
N THR A 70 -14.36 -3.15 -1.59
CA THR A 70 -13.69 -2.73 -2.81
C THR A 70 -12.89 -1.45 -2.62
N GLY A 71 -11.88 -1.26 -3.46
CA GLY A 71 -11.04 -0.07 -3.49
C GLY A 71 -9.94 -0.18 -4.53
N TYR A 72 -9.46 0.97 -4.99
CA TYR A 72 -8.20 1.05 -5.73
C TYR A 72 -7.02 0.69 -4.84
N CYS A 73 -5.85 0.43 -5.41
CA CYS A 73 -4.62 0.13 -4.66
C CYS A 73 -4.38 1.11 -3.49
N TYR A 74 -4.61 2.41 -3.71
CA TYR A 74 -4.54 3.45 -2.69
C TYR A 74 -5.48 3.19 -1.50
N ALA A 75 -6.76 2.98 -1.80
CA ALA A 75 -7.78 2.78 -0.77
C ALA A 75 -7.58 1.45 -0.02
N LYS A 76 -7.16 0.39 -0.72
CA LYS A 76 -6.77 -0.87 -0.11
C LYS A 76 -5.57 -0.70 0.82
N SER A 77 -4.59 0.14 0.44
CA SER A 77 -3.45 0.49 1.29
C SER A 77 -3.88 1.27 2.55
N HIS A 78 -4.90 2.14 2.44
CA HIS A 78 -5.47 2.81 3.61
C HIS A 78 -6.10 1.82 4.59
N LEU A 79 -6.85 0.83 4.09
CA LEU A 79 -7.44 -0.21 4.92
C LEU A 79 -6.37 -1.08 5.58
N LEU A 80 -5.35 -1.51 4.83
CA LEU A 80 -4.27 -2.32 5.36
C LEU A 80 -3.54 -1.59 6.50
N ALA A 81 -3.18 -0.32 6.29
CA ALA A 81 -2.58 0.51 7.33
C ALA A 81 -3.50 0.66 8.55
N ALA A 82 -4.80 0.85 8.36
CA ALA A 82 -5.75 0.98 9.46
C ALA A 82 -5.85 -0.29 10.31
N LEU A 83 -5.96 -1.45 9.69
CA LEU A 83 -6.05 -2.73 10.38
C LEU A 83 -4.76 -3.07 11.16
N LEU A 84 -3.60 -2.77 10.59
CA LEU A 84 -2.31 -2.96 11.24
C LEU A 84 -2.13 -2.00 12.43
N ARG A 85 -2.42 -0.70 12.24
CA ARG A 85 -2.33 0.31 13.32
C ARG A 85 -3.29 0.02 14.48
N ALA A 86 -4.49 -0.50 14.19
CA ALA A 86 -5.43 -0.95 15.22
C ALA A 86 -4.84 -2.06 16.10
N ASN A 87 -3.96 -2.89 15.55
CA ASN A 87 -3.20 -3.92 16.25
C ASN A 87 -1.85 -3.42 16.77
N LYS A 88 -1.62 -2.10 16.83
CA LYS A 88 -0.41 -1.45 17.30
C LYS A 88 0.85 -1.78 16.48
N ILE A 89 0.68 -2.20 15.24
CA ILE A 89 1.76 -2.46 14.28
C ILE A 89 1.95 -1.20 13.44
N PRO A 90 3.14 -0.55 13.47
CA PRO A 90 3.38 0.63 12.68
C PRO A 90 3.29 0.32 11.19
N ALA A 91 2.47 1.09 10.48
CA ALA A 91 2.26 0.92 9.05
C ALA A 91 2.17 2.27 8.34
N GLY A 92 2.87 2.41 7.24
CA GLY A 92 2.89 3.59 6.39
C GLY A 92 2.38 3.30 4.99
N LEU A 93 2.24 4.35 4.20
CA LEU A 93 1.87 4.31 2.79
C LEU A 93 3.14 4.53 1.96
N CYS A 94 3.27 3.76 0.89
CA CYS A 94 4.33 3.89 -0.08
C CYS A 94 3.72 4.04 -1.47
N TYR A 95 4.51 4.56 -2.40
CA TYR A 95 4.07 4.71 -3.78
C TYR A 95 5.18 4.31 -4.75
N GLN A 96 4.75 3.79 -5.90
CA GLN A 96 5.58 3.60 -7.08
C GLN A 96 5.01 4.49 -8.17
N ARG A 97 5.87 5.12 -8.96
CA ARG A 97 5.51 5.76 -10.21
C ARG A 97 5.71 4.74 -11.32
N LEU A 98 4.64 4.37 -12.00
CA LEU A 98 4.64 3.28 -12.99
C LEU A 98 3.90 3.71 -14.25
N THR A 99 4.14 3.01 -15.34
CA THR A 99 3.29 3.03 -16.54
C THR A 99 2.20 1.94 -16.44
N ILE A 100 1.13 2.10 -17.21
CA ILE A 100 0.08 1.07 -17.34
C ILE A 100 0.36 0.16 -18.54
N THR A 101 0.94 0.71 -19.59
CA THR A 101 1.09 0.07 -20.92
C THR A 101 2.54 0.05 -21.39
N ASP A 102 3.51 0.01 -20.47
CA ASP A 102 4.96 0.07 -20.73
C ASP A 102 5.42 1.34 -21.49
N ALA A 103 4.58 2.37 -21.47
CA ALA A 103 4.84 3.68 -22.06
C ALA A 103 4.07 4.79 -21.30
N PRO A 104 4.52 6.07 -21.33
CA PRO A 104 3.73 7.18 -20.77
C PRO A 104 2.29 7.19 -21.28
N PRO A 105 1.33 7.72 -20.48
CA PRO A 105 1.55 8.44 -19.23
C PRO A 105 1.87 7.56 -18.04
N PHE A 106 2.53 8.18 -17.03
CA PHE A 106 2.79 7.55 -15.74
C PHE A 106 1.63 7.76 -14.78
N CYS A 107 1.58 6.91 -13.76
CA CYS A 107 0.66 7.07 -12.65
C CYS A 107 1.27 6.52 -11.36
N LEU A 108 0.74 6.95 -10.23
CA LEU A 108 1.10 6.38 -8.94
C LEU A 108 0.43 5.02 -8.76
N HIS A 109 1.16 4.09 -8.19
CA HIS A 109 0.65 2.85 -7.60
C HIS A 109 0.84 2.92 -6.09
N GLY A 110 -0.20 2.58 -5.31
CA GLY A 110 -0.18 2.63 -3.85
C GLY A 110 0.07 1.27 -3.22
N LEU A 111 0.99 1.22 -2.26
CA LEU A 111 1.31 0.04 -1.45
C LEU A 111 1.63 0.48 -0.01
N ASN A 112 2.12 -0.42 0.83
CA ASN A 112 2.41 -0.13 2.22
C ASN A 112 3.84 -0.48 2.59
N ALA A 113 4.36 0.15 3.67
CA ALA A 113 5.43 -0.39 4.47
C ALA A 113 4.91 -0.71 5.87
N VAL A 114 5.33 -1.83 6.42
CA VAL A 114 5.06 -2.27 7.78
C VAL A 114 6.36 -2.41 8.55
N TYR A 115 6.36 -2.03 9.82
CA TYR A 115 7.55 -2.22 10.66
C TYR A 115 7.51 -3.59 11.32
N ILE A 116 8.54 -4.38 11.04
CA ILE A 116 8.75 -5.71 11.61
C ILE A 116 9.96 -5.62 12.55
N ASP A 117 9.81 -6.05 13.80
CA ASP A 117 10.92 -6.09 14.74
C ASP A 117 12.07 -6.91 14.14
N GLU A 118 13.31 -6.48 14.37
CA GLU A 118 14.55 -7.06 13.84
C GLU A 118 14.79 -6.84 12.33
N LEU A 119 13.77 -6.60 11.51
CA LEU A 119 13.90 -6.33 10.07
C LEU A 119 13.80 -4.84 9.72
N GLY A 120 13.05 -4.06 10.51
CA GLY A 120 12.74 -2.67 10.20
C GLY A 120 11.54 -2.53 9.24
N TRP A 121 11.57 -1.48 8.41
CA TRP A 121 10.53 -1.24 7.42
C TRP A 121 10.60 -2.23 6.27
N PHE A 122 9.47 -2.90 6.02
CA PHE A 122 9.31 -3.92 4.98
C PHE A 122 8.09 -3.58 4.11
N ARG A 123 8.29 -3.49 2.78
CA ARG A 123 7.19 -3.16 1.86
C ARG A 123 6.32 -4.37 1.57
N ILE A 124 5.03 -4.12 1.49
CA ILE A 124 3.99 -5.10 1.17
C ILE A 124 2.92 -4.46 0.29
N ASP A 125 2.36 -5.22 -0.63
CA ASP A 125 1.33 -4.74 -1.53
C ASP A 125 0.11 -5.67 -1.54
N ALA A 126 -0.98 -5.20 -0.95
CA ALA A 126 -2.23 -5.94 -0.87
C ALA A 126 -3.21 -5.60 -2.02
N ARG A 127 -2.70 -5.14 -3.17
CA ARG A 127 -3.54 -4.79 -4.34
C ARG A 127 -4.50 -5.91 -4.75
N GLY A 128 -4.06 -7.13 -4.69
CA GLY A 128 -4.79 -8.32 -5.14
C GLY A 128 -4.04 -9.06 -6.24
N ASN A 129 -4.07 -10.40 -6.15
CA ASN A 129 -3.43 -11.26 -7.14
C ASN A 129 -4.37 -11.53 -8.31
N LYS A 130 -3.81 -11.62 -9.51
CA LYS A 130 -4.44 -12.08 -10.75
C LYS A 130 -3.38 -12.63 -11.68
N GLU A 131 -3.75 -13.14 -12.85
CA GLU A 131 -2.79 -13.58 -13.84
C GLU A 131 -1.74 -12.49 -14.16
N GLY A 132 -0.47 -12.84 -14.06
CA GLY A 132 0.67 -11.92 -14.25
C GLY A 132 0.92 -10.94 -13.10
N VAL A 133 0.09 -10.94 -12.04
CA VAL A 133 0.20 -10.00 -10.91
C VAL A 133 0.16 -10.77 -9.60
N THR A 134 1.30 -10.92 -8.94
CA THR A 134 1.42 -11.72 -7.71
C THR A 134 2.19 -10.96 -6.63
N ALA A 135 1.57 -10.81 -5.48
CA ALA A 135 2.15 -10.27 -4.26
C ALA A 135 2.08 -11.28 -3.12
N GLU A 136 3.15 -11.42 -2.35
CA GLU A 136 3.25 -12.33 -1.23
C GLU A 136 3.92 -11.64 -0.03
N PHE A 137 3.52 -12.03 1.17
CA PHE A 137 4.21 -11.64 2.41
C PHE A 137 5.24 -12.73 2.77
N ARG A 138 6.52 -12.47 2.46
CA ARG A 138 7.63 -13.43 2.64
C ARG A 138 8.88 -12.77 3.20
N PRO A 139 8.82 -12.10 4.39
CA PRO A 139 10.03 -11.51 4.94
C PRO A 139 11.13 -12.57 5.14
N PRO A 140 12.41 -12.25 4.91
CA PRO A 140 12.92 -10.94 4.53
C PRO A 140 12.90 -10.65 3.02
N ILE A 141 12.30 -11.52 2.20
CA ILE A 141 12.27 -11.38 0.73
C ILE A 141 11.03 -10.57 0.34
N GLU A 142 11.25 -9.39 -0.24
CA GLU A 142 10.18 -8.55 -0.78
C GLU A 142 9.61 -9.17 -2.07
N LYS A 143 8.28 -9.35 -2.12
CA LYS A 143 7.57 -9.87 -3.28
C LYS A 143 6.40 -8.94 -3.63
N LEU A 144 6.72 -7.88 -4.37
CA LEU A 144 5.76 -6.93 -4.90
C LEU A 144 5.25 -7.37 -6.28
N PRO A 145 4.03 -6.98 -6.66
CA PRO A 145 3.44 -7.36 -7.96
C PRO A 145 4.07 -6.60 -9.14
N PHE A 146 4.64 -5.42 -8.87
CA PHE A 146 5.25 -4.56 -9.88
C PHE A 146 6.66 -4.16 -9.49
N ALA A 147 7.54 -4.05 -10.49
CA ALA A 147 8.88 -3.50 -10.37
C ALA A 147 8.97 -2.22 -11.20
N ALA A 148 9.56 -1.16 -10.65
CA ALA A 148 9.90 0.02 -11.41
C ALA A 148 11.14 -0.32 -12.28
N ALA A 149 10.94 -0.59 -13.56
CA ALA A 149 11.96 -1.12 -14.45
C ALA A 149 12.20 -0.25 -15.71
N LEU A 150 11.21 0.54 -16.12
CA LEU A 150 11.28 1.37 -17.31
C LEU A 150 11.79 2.78 -16.98
N GLU A 151 12.33 3.46 -17.99
CA GLU A 151 12.76 4.86 -17.86
C GLU A 151 11.58 5.74 -17.43
N GLY A 152 11.78 6.53 -16.37
CA GLY A 152 10.73 7.36 -15.75
C GLY A 152 9.87 6.65 -14.72
N GLU A 153 9.96 5.34 -14.56
CA GLU A 153 9.39 4.62 -13.42
C GLU A 153 10.31 4.72 -12.19
N ALA A 154 9.71 4.71 -11.00
CA ALA A 154 10.47 4.79 -9.76
C ALA A 154 9.72 4.20 -8.56
N ASP A 155 10.45 3.58 -7.65
CA ASP A 155 10.04 3.41 -6.27
C ASP A 155 10.26 4.74 -5.54
N LEU A 156 9.21 5.35 -5.00
CA LEU A 156 9.37 6.55 -4.17
C LEU A 156 9.94 6.14 -2.81
N PRO A 157 11.04 6.79 -2.35
CA PRO A 157 11.79 6.30 -1.20
C PRO A 157 11.11 6.59 0.15
N GLU A 158 10.13 7.49 0.18
CA GLU A 158 9.49 7.93 1.41
C GLU A 158 8.41 6.96 1.87
N ILE A 159 8.19 6.95 3.20
CA ILE A 159 7.07 6.30 3.85
C ILE A 159 6.17 7.39 4.44
N TRP A 160 4.93 7.47 3.97
CA TRP A 160 3.95 8.46 4.42
C TRP A 160 3.06 7.92 5.53
N ALA A 161 2.78 8.75 6.52
CA ALA A 161 1.81 8.43 7.57
C ALA A 161 0.37 8.68 7.10
N GLU A 162 0.18 9.57 6.12
CA GLU A 162 -1.08 10.00 5.52
C GLU A 162 -1.01 9.83 4.00
N PRO A 163 -2.17 9.66 3.33
CA PRO A 163 -2.18 9.60 1.87
C PRO A 163 -1.75 10.92 1.24
N LEU A 164 -1.12 10.81 0.07
CA LEU A 164 -0.80 12.00 -0.75
C LEU A 164 -2.09 12.78 -1.12
N PRO A 165 -2.04 14.12 -1.11
CA PRO A 165 -3.22 14.96 -1.41
C PRO A 165 -3.86 14.65 -2.77
N ASP A 166 -3.05 14.37 -3.81
CA ASP A 166 -3.57 14.08 -5.15
C ASP A 166 -4.26 12.71 -5.21
N VAL A 167 -3.79 11.72 -4.46
CA VAL A 167 -4.49 10.43 -4.28
C VAL A 167 -5.85 10.65 -3.62
N VAL A 168 -5.89 11.43 -2.54
CA VAL A 168 -7.15 11.78 -1.86
C VAL A 168 -8.09 12.52 -2.80
N LYS A 169 -7.57 13.49 -3.54
CA LYS A 169 -8.35 14.30 -4.49
C LYS A 169 -9.03 13.43 -5.53
N VAL A 170 -8.33 12.51 -6.15
CA VAL A 170 -8.90 11.58 -7.14
C VAL A 170 -9.96 10.70 -6.51
N LEU A 171 -9.67 10.03 -5.38
CA LEU A 171 -10.61 9.13 -4.73
C LEU A 171 -11.86 9.81 -4.17
N THR A 172 -11.80 11.11 -3.84
CA THR A 172 -12.94 11.82 -3.25
C THR A 172 -13.76 12.61 -4.27
N ARG A 173 -13.23 12.88 -5.46
CA ARG A 173 -13.93 13.62 -6.52
C ARG A 173 -14.57 12.73 -7.56
N SER A 174 -14.02 11.54 -7.79
CA SER A 174 -14.54 10.60 -8.78
C SER A 174 -15.82 9.92 -8.29
N GLN A 175 -16.80 9.80 -9.19
CA GLN A 175 -18.10 9.18 -8.91
C GLN A 175 -18.10 7.68 -9.27
N SER A 176 -17.14 7.24 -10.09
CA SER A 176 -17.04 5.86 -10.57
C SER A 176 -15.60 5.38 -10.64
N TYR A 177 -15.43 4.05 -10.66
CA TYR A 177 -14.13 3.44 -10.87
C TYR A 177 -13.50 3.89 -12.20
N GLN A 178 -14.31 4.14 -13.23
CA GLN A 178 -13.83 4.62 -14.52
C GLN A 178 -13.22 6.01 -14.42
N GLU A 179 -13.91 6.94 -13.75
CA GLU A 179 -13.38 8.29 -13.54
C GLU A 179 -12.06 8.31 -12.76
N VAL A 180 -11.88 7.38 -11.81
CA VAL A 180 -10.58 7.22 -11.13
C VAL A 180 -9.50 6.80 -12.14
N ALA A 181 -9.80 5.83 -13.02
CA ALA A 181 -8.86 5.35 -14.03
C ALA A 181 -8.47 6.45 -15.03
N ASP A 182 -9.43 7.26 -15.42
CA ASP A 182 -9.22 8.35 -16.38
C ASP A 182 -8.43 9.53 -15.77
N ASN A 183 -8.28 9.56 -14.42
CA ASN A 183 -7.65 10.66 -13.68
C ASN A 183 -6.60 10.16 -12.67
N LEU A 184 -5.90 9.07 -12.95
CA LEU A 184 -4.88 8.55 -12.05
C LEU A 184 -3.82 9.62 -11.74
N PRO A 185 -3.45 9.80 -10.45
CA PRO A 185 -2.46 10.81 -10.08
C PRO A 185 -1.06 10.39 -10.52
N ASP A 186 -0.24 11.38 -10.88
CA ASP A 186 1.20 11.26 -11.10
C ASP A 186 1.95 12.29 -10.26
N VAL A 187 3.26 12.15 -10.14
CA VAL A 187 4.17 13.10 -9.48
C VAL A 187 5.39 13.33 -10.34
N GLU A 188 5.90 14.57 -10.35
CA GLU A 188 7.18 14.84 -10.96
C GLU A 188 8.32 14.28 -10.11
N LEU A 189 9.24 13.55 -10.75
CA LEU A 189 10.45 13.08 -10.11
C LEU A 189 11.50 14.20 -10.12
N VAL A 190 11.78 14.78 -8.95
CA VAL A 190 12.86 15.74 -8.80
C VAL A 190 14.12 14.99 -8.38
N MET A 191 15.12 14.94 -9.26
CA MET A 191 16.43 14.39 -8.95
C MET A 191 17.18 15.38 -8.04
N VAL A 192 17.18 15.10 -6.73
CA VAL A 192 17.99 15.88 -5.79
C VAL A 192 19.40 15.30 -5.74
N ASN A 193 20.33 15.96 -6.38
CA ASN A 193 21.75 15.61 -6.26
C ASN A 193 22.21 15.89 -4.81
N GLY A 194 22.45 14.82 -4.06
CA GLY A 194 23.17 14.84 -2.77
C GLY A 194 22.31 15.14 -1.54
N SER A 195 21.37 14.28 -1.19
CA SER A 195 20.73 14.32 0.13
C SER A 195 21.17 13.11 0.98
N THR A 196 21.66 13.43 2.17
CA THR A 196 21.87 12.45 3.24
C THR A 196 20.56 11.74 3.54
N ARG A 197 20.58 10.41 3.54
CA ARG A 197 19.39 9.57 3.81
C ARG A 197 18.82 9.89 5.18
N ASP A 198 17.57 10.35 5.21
CA ASP A 198 16.78 10.39 6.44
C ASP A 198 16.45 8.95 6.86
N SER A 199 16.42 8.69 8.17
CA SER A 199 16.12 7.39 8.79
C SER A 199 14.71 6.83 8.47
N THR A 200 13.93 7.54 7.67
CA THR A 200 12.60 7.14 7.18
C THR A 200 12.59 6.54 5.79
N THR A 201 13.75 6.44 5.11
CA THR A 201 13.84 5.83 3.78
C THR A 201 14.02 4.31 3.87
N LEU A 202 13.46 3.60 2.90
CA LEU A 202 13.61 2.15 2.77
C LEU A 202 15.05 1.78 2.40
N PRO A 203 15.58 0.64 2.89
CA PRO A 203 16.87 0.15 2.42
C PRO A 203 16.83 -0.14 0.92
N ALA A 204 17.95 0.10 0.23
CA ALA A 204 18.07 -0.24 -1.18
C ALA A 204 17.86 -1.75 -1.40
N LYS A 205 17.21 -2.14 -2.50
CA LYS A 205 17.02 -3.55 -2.89
C LYS A 205 18.38 -4.29 -2.86
N PRO A 206 18.44 -5.50 -2.28
CA PRO A 206 19.60 -6.36 -2.50
C PRO A 206 19.71 -6.69 -3.99
N GLN A 207 20.90 -6.49 -4.58
CA GLN A 207 21.17 -6.92 -5.95
C GLN A 207 21.01 -8.45 -6.03
N PRO A 208 20.46 -9.00 -7.11
CA PRO A 208 20.45 -10.43 -7.32
C PRO A 208 21.90 -10.93 -7.34
N ALA A 209 22.17 -11.98 -6.57
CA ALA A 209 23.46 -12.64 -6.59
C ALA A 209 23.79 -13.05 -8.02
N ALA A 210 24.96 -12.65 -8.52
CA ALA A 210 25.45 -13.12 -9.80
C ALA A 210 25.58 -14.65 -9.72
N GLU A 211 24.82 -15.37 -10.52
CA GLU A 211 25.06 -16.79 -10.75
C GLU A 211 26.43 -16.93 -11.41
N SER A 212 27.39 -17.46 -10.66
CA SER A 212 28.67 -17.88 -11.19
C SER A 212 28.44 -19.14 -12.02
N ALA A 213 28.82 -19.05 -13.27
CA ALA A 213 28.90 -20.16 -14.22
C ALA A 213 29.79 -21.31 -13.74
#